data_9c3f9330b2c163de9af7720d1b64a980
#
_entry.id   9c3f9330b2c163de9af7720d1b64a980
#
_cell.length_a   1.000
_cell.length_b   1.000
_cell.length_c   1.000
_cell.angle_alpha   90.00
_cell.angle_beta   90.00
_cell.angle_gamma   90.00
#
_symmetry.space_group_name_H-M   'P 1'
#
loop_
_entity.id
_entity.type
_entity.pdbx_description
1 polymer ?
#
loop_
_entity_poly.entity_id
_entity_poly.type
_entity_poly.pdbx_seq_one_letter_code
_entity_poly.pdbx_strand_id
1 'polypeptide(L)'
;MSLQAFDVQRHERAALQRIERQRIVELAGELIAAGGENPGGTEQGTVAVLAAALQRLGARVSLDAVAPQRPNLVAHLGGDATGGGLLFLGHSDVVPAGAGWHGDPFTPRVDGDRLTGRGASDMKGGLAAVVVAMAAVNAVAPQIPLTLVCTVDEEADALGVGHYVATAPAGGYTGCVVAEPTDLVGIIGCRGAANLRLRITGASAHAGRPSDGASAIQAAAEVISWLRADAARLADTGHPVLGAATWNVGTLHAGHGTSIVPDTAELGVDRRLLPGEDPQQILEQLLRRLRLLIADSAIPHRELIQITGEVQMQMPGFLTEPGHPFTRRVCQALADAGASAETGIWTASCEGGFLAEHHQVPTLVLGPGEINTQAHQPNESVSIQDLCTAARAYALIALRHHHHQWD
;
A
#
# COMPACT_ATOMS: atom_id res chain seq x y z
N MET A 1 -19.28 -32.83 25.71
CA MET A 1 -19.90 -31.50 25.63
C MET A 1 -20.18 -31.21 24.16
N SER A 2 -21.44 -31.16 23.74
CA SER A 2 -21.80 -30.82 22.37
C SER A 2 -21.39 -29.35 22.14
N LEU A 3 -20.47 -29.12 21.19
CA LEU A 3 -20.21 -27.80 20.66
C LEU A 3 -21.56 -27.26 20.13
N GLN A 4 -22.14 -26.27 20.82
CA GLN A 4 -23.27 -25.53 20.26
C GLN A 4 -22.79 -24.96 18.92
N ALA A 5 -23.45 -25.34 17.84
CA ALA A 5 -23.16 -24.82 16.52
C ALA A 5 -23.14 -23.28 16.60
N PHE A 6 -22.04 -22.67 16.11
CA PHE A 6 -21.87 -21.23 16.07
C PHE A 6 -22.98 -20.64 15.18
N ASP A 7 -23.95 -19.95 15.78
CA ASP A 7 -25.06 -19.32 15.02
C ASP A 7 -24.55 -18.02 14.38
N VAL A 8 -23.97 -18.15 13.18
CA VAL A 8 -23.40 -17.03 12.40
C VAL A 8 -24.39 -15.89 12.23
N GLN A 9 -25.63 -16.19 11.81
CA GLN A 9 -26.63 -15.15 11.55
C GLN A 9 -27.02 -14.37 12.81
N ARG A 10 -27.03 -15.03 13.96
CA ARG A 10 -27.28 -14.36 15.23
C ARG A 10 -26.13 -13.42 15.60
N HIS A 11 -24.89 -13.89 15.44
CA HIS A 11 -23.71 -13.08 15.72
C HIS A 11 -23.58 -11.91 14.73
N GLU A 12 -23.87 -12.11 13.44
CA GLU A 12 -23.92 -11.05 12.44
C GLU A 12 -24.88 -9.93 12.85
N ARG A 13 -26.15 -10.26 13.13
CA ARG A 13 -27.14 -9.26 13.56
C ARG A 13 -26.70 -8.52 14.83
N ALA A 14 -26.16 -9.23 15.80
CA ALA A 14 -25.71 -8.64 17.06
C ALA A 14 -24.47 -7.75 16.88
N ALA A 15 -23.54 -8.12 15.99
CA ALA A 15 -22.37 -7.29 15.66
C ALA A 15 -22.78 -6.02 14.91
N LEU A 16 -23.62 -6.14 13.87
CA LEU A 16 -24.06 -5.00 13.07
C LEU A 16 -24.80 -3.94 13.91
N GLN A 17 -25.55 -4.35 14.95
CA GLN A 17 -26.21 -3.44 15.90
C GLN A 17 -25.24 -2.65 16.78
N ARG A 18 -23.96 -3.08 16.88
CA ARG A 18 -22.91 -2.43 17.68
C ARG A 18 -22.04 -1.48 16.87
N ILE A 19 -22.23 -1.42 15.55
CA ILE A 19 -21.50 -0.51 14.69
C ILE A 19 -22.20 0.85 14.73
N GLU A 20 -21.66 1.74 15.57
CA GLU A 20 -22.21 3.08 15.80
C GLU A 20 -21.48 4.11 14.94
N ARG A 21 -22.22 4.85 14.11
CA ARG A 21 -21.70 5.93 13.26
C ARG A 21 -20.82 6.91 14.05
N GLN A 22 -21.27 7.31 15.23
CA GLN A 22 -20.58 8.29 16.04
C GLN A 22 -19.19 7.83 16.45
N ARG A 23 -19.02 6.58 16.87
CA ARG A 23 -17.71 6.03 17.26
C ARG A 23 -16.71 5.99 16.12
N ILE A 24 -17.18 5.69 14.89
CA ILE A 24 -16.31 5.69 13.70
C ILE A 24 -15.83 7.10 13.43
N VAL A 25 -16.74 8.08 13.44
CA VAL A 25 -16.43 9.49 13.16
C VAL A 25 -15.48 10.06 14.23
N GLU A 26 -15.73 9.77 15.52
CA GLU A 26 -14.88 10.21 16.62
C GLU A 26 -13.47 9.65 16.48
N LEU A 27 -13.31 8.34 16.27
CA LEU A 27 -11.98 7.74 16.14
C LEU A 27 -11.26 8.21 14.87
N ALA A 28 -11.95 8.30 13.73
CA ALA A 28 -11.36 8.84 12.52
C ALA A 28 -10.91 10.30 12.71
N GLY A 29 -11.72 11.11 13.41
CA GLY A 29 -11.36 12.48 13.78
C GLY A 29 -10.13 12.55 14.70
N GLU A 30 -10.04 11.71 15.72
CA GLU A 30 -8.86 11.63 16.60
C GLU A 30 -7.60 11.24 15.81
N LEU A 31 -7.70 10.28 14.88
CA LEU A 31 -6.60 9.86 14.02
C LEU A 31 -6.16 10.98 13.05
N ILE A 32 -7.11 11.71 12.46
CA ILE A 32 -6.83 12.87 11.60
C ILE A 32 -6.09 13.95 12.40
N ALA A 33 -6.60 14.28 13.59
CA ALA A 33 -6.04 15.32 14.45
C ALA A 33 -4.62 14.97 14.96
N ALA A 34 -4.27 13.69 15.01
CA ALA A 34 -2.94 13.24 15.42
C ALA A 34 -1.84 13.52 14.38
N GLY A 35 -2.16 13.94 13.16
CA GLY A 35 -1.18 14.25 12.10
C GLY A 35 -0.52 13.02 11.50
N GLY A 36 0.79 13.00 11.38
CA GLY A 36 1.54 11.88 10.82
C GLY A 36 1.99 12.09 9.38
N GLU A 37 2.31 13.34 8.99
CA GLU A 37 2.81 13.65 7.64
C GLU A 37 4.13 12.92 7.35
N ASN A 38 4.24 12.38 6.14
CA ASN A 38 5.44 11.71 5.63
C ASN A 38 5.68 12.14 4.17
N PRO A 39 6.85 12.71 3.85
CA PRO A 39 7.95 13.06 4.76
C PRO A 39 7.65 14.30 5.63
N GLY A 40 8.44 14.48 6.67
CA GLY A 40 8.49 15.71 7.46
C GLY A 40 7.88 15.64 8.87
N GLY A 41 7.08 14.60 9.16
CA GLY A 41 6.51 14.34 10.47
C GLY A 41 6.89 12.99 11.05
N THR A 42 6.10 12.51 11.99
CA THR A 42 6.21 11.17 12.58
C THR A 42 4.82 10.59 12.85
N GLU A 43 4.71 9.27 12.85
CA GLU A 43 3.44 8.57 13.07
C GLU A 43 3.14 8.30 14.54
N GLN A 44 4.04 8.66 15.46
CA GLN A 44 3.89 8.37 16.89
C GLN A 44 2.54 8.80 17.46
N GLY A 45 2.03 9.98 17.06
CA GLY A 45 0.74 10.50 17.49
C GLY A 45 -0.43 9.64 17.03
N THR A 46 -0.49 9.32 15.73
CA THR A 46 -1.52 8.46 15.13
C THR A 46 -1.50 7.06 15.75
N VAL A 47 -0.31 6.47 15.89
CA VAL A 47 -0.13 5.15 16.50
C VAL A 47 -0.54 5.15 17.97
N ALA A 48 -0.27 6.21 18.74
CA ALA A 48 -0.69 6.31 20.13
C ALA A 48 -2.24 6.33 20.28
N VAL A 49 -2.94 7.08 19.42
CA VAL A 49 -4.42 7.09 19.37
C VAL A 49 -4.96 5.69 19.06
N LEU A 50 -4.42 5.04 18.03
CA LEU A 50 -4.84 3.71 17.60
C LEU A 50 -4.58 2.66 18.69
N ALA A 51 -3.39 2.68 19.31
CA ALA A 51 -3.04 1.79 20.41
C ALA A 51 -3.99 1.95 21.61
N ALA A 52 -4.29 3.18 22.01
CA ALA A 52 -5.22 3.44 23.11
C ALA A 52 -6.63 2.94 22.79
N ALA A 53 -7.12 3.11 21.55
CA ALA A 53 -8.41 2.59 21.13
C ALA A 53 -8.48 1.07 21.22
N LEU A 54 -7.47 0.35 20.71
CA LEU A 54 -7.38 -1.11 20.71
C LEU A 54 -7.19 -1.68 22.13
N GLN A 55 -6.38 -1.05 22.96
CA GLN A 55 -6.18 -1.46 24.37
C GLN A 55 -7.49 -1.36 25.17
N ARG A 56 -8.32 -0.33 24.94
CA ARG A 56 -9.66 -0.22 25.56
C ARG A 56 -10.59 -1.38 25.19
N LEU A 57 -10.36 -2.04 24.05
CA LEU A 57 -11.09 -3.24 23.64
C LEU A 57 -10.54 -4.53 24.26
N GLY A 58 -9.44 -4.45 25.00
CA GLY A 58 -8.74 -5.61 25.55
C GLY A 58 -7.77 -6.28 24.57
N ALA A 59 -7.41 -5.60 23.46
CA ALA A 59 -6.41 -6.13 22.55
C ALA A 59 -5.01 -6.13 23.17
N ARG A 60 -4.24 -7.16 22.84
CA ARG A 60 -2.80 -7.17 23.09
C ARG A 60 -2.13 -6.34 21.98
N VAL A 61 -1.61 -5.19 22.35
CA VAL A 61 -0.95 -4.26 21.44
C VAL A 61 0.56 -4.31 21.66
N SER A 62 1.31 -4.48 20.59
CA SER A 62 2.76 -4.31 20.53
C SER A 62 3.12 -3.17 19.59
N LEU A 63 4.15 -2.40 19.97
CA LEU A 63 4.73 -1.33 19.17
C LEU A 63 6.17 -1.73 18.85
N ASP A 64 6.52 -1.70 17.57
CA ASP A 64 7.85 -2.07 17.08
C ASP A 64 8.50 -0.87 16.39
N ALA A 65 9.60 -0.38 16.92
CA ALA A 65 10.26 0.83 16.46
C ALA A 65 10.98 0.57 15.13
N VAL A 66 10.46 1.09 14.05
CA VAL A 66 11.07 1.06 12.70
C VAL A 66 12.13 2.16 12.58
N ALA A 67 11.81 3.37 13.05
CA ALA A 67 12.68 4.52 13.12
C ALA A 67 12.33 5.37 14.35
N PRO A 68 13.13 6.38 14.71
CA PRO A 68 12.79 7.28 15.83
C PRO A 68 11.40 7.89 15.68
N GLN A 69 10.53 7.66 16.67
CA GLN A 69 9.12 8.14 16.69
C GLN A 69 8.24 7.60 15.54
N ARG A 70 8.64 6.51 14.89
CA ARG A 70 7.92 5.85 13.80
C ARG A 70 7.74 4.36 14.14
N PRO A 71 6.83 3.98 15.04
CA PRO A 71 6.60 2.58 15.41
C PRO A 71 5.51 1.96 14.55
N ASN A 72 5.72 0.72 14.07
CA ASN A 72 4.62 -0.13 13.66
C ASN A 72 3.75 -0.52 14.86
N LEU A 73 2.48 -0.77 14.63
CA LEU A 73 1.55 -1.31 15.63
C LEU A 73 1.06 -2.68 15.17
N VAL A 74 1.12 -3.66 16.06
CA VAL A 74 0.44 -4.96 15.89
C VAL A 74 -0.50 -5.18 17.07
N ALA A 75 -1.78 -5.40 16.76
CA ALA A 75 -2.81 -5.64 17.77
C ALA A 75 -3.53 -6.95 17.52
N HIS A 76 -3.57 -7.81 18.55
CA HIS A 76 -4.32 -9.06 18.53
C HIS A 76 -5.53 -8.96 19.46
N LEU A 77 -6.70 -9.30 18.95
CA LEU A 77 -7.98 -9.24 19.67
C LEU A 77 -8.75 -10.54 19.46
N GLY A 78 -9.34 -11.05 20.52
CA GLY A 78 -10.09 -12.30 20.47
C GLY A 78 -9.21 -13.57 20.41
N GLY A 79 -9.83 -14.75 20.42
CA GLY A 79 -9.13 -16.03 20.50
C GLY A 79 -8.28 -16.14 21.76
N ASP A 80 -7.13 -16.81 21.65
CA ASP A 80 -6.11 -16.87 22.71
C ASP A 80 -5.10 -15.70 22.62
N ALA A 81 -5.34 -14.75 21.74
CA ALA A 81 -4.51 -13.59 21.46
C ALA A 81 -3.06 -13.93 21.06
N THR A 82 -2.81 -15.14 20.55
CA THR A 82 -1.48 -15.57 20.06
C THR A 82 -1.22 -15.12 18.63
N GLY A 83 -2.21 -14.50 17.98
CA GLY A 83 -2.20 -14.14 16.56
C GLY A 83 -2.96 -15.16 15.71
N GLY A 84 -3.03 -14.92 14.42
CA GLY A 84 -3.77 -15.76 13.47
C GLY A 84 -5.17 -15.24 13.15
N GLY A 85 -5.96 -16.04 12.42
CA GLY A 85 -7.29 -15.64 11.96
C GLY A 85 -7.26 -14.62 10.83
N LEU A 86 -8.20 -13.68 10.85
CA LEU A 86 -8.25 -12.61 9.85
C LEU A 86 -7.30 -11.49 10.22
N LEU A 87 -6.49 -11.10 9.22
CA LEU A 87 -5.57 -9.97 9.31
C LEU A 87 -6.18 -8.74 8.63
N PHE A 88 -6.17 -7.61 9.32
CA PHE A 88 -6.38 -6.28 8.74
C PHE A 88 -5.03 -5.57 8.64
N LEU A 89 -4.81 -4.88 7.53
CA LEU A 89 -3.62 -4.08 7.27
C LEU A 89 -4.01 -2.64 6.96
N GLY A 90 -3.19 -1.70 7.39
CA GLY A 90 -3.24 -0.30 7.01
C GLY A 90 -2.01 0.46 7.48
N HIS A 91 -1.87 1.70 7.03
CA HIS A 91 -0.77 2.57 7.40
C HIS A 91 -1.21 3.75 8.28
N SER A 92 -0.27 4.33 9.01
CA SER A 92 -0.53 5.41 9.98
C SER A 92 -0.10 6.79 9.49
N ASP A 93 0.78 6.85 8.50
CA ASP A 93 1.24 8.09 7.88
C ASP A 93 0.21 8.64 6.88
N VAL A 94 0.47 9.86 6.46
CA VAL A 94 -0.27 10.56 5.40
C VAL A 94 0.70 11.44 4.62
N VAL A 95 0.46 11.66 3.33
CA VAL A 95 1.25 12.63 2.56
C VAL A 95 1.14 14.03 3.14
N PRO A 96 2.14 14.92 2.93
CA PRO A 96 2.07 16.32 3.35
C PRO A 96 0.80 16.98 2.84
N ALA A 97 0.17 17.78 3.70
CA ALA A 97 -1.12 18.41 3.38
C ALA A 97 -1.04 19.32 2.15
N GLY A 98 0.07 20.06 2.01
CA GLY A 98 0.25 21.01 0.93
C GLY A 98 -0.68 22.22 1.02
N ALA A 99 -0.84 22.93 -0.10
CA ALA A 99 -1.69 24.13 -0.20
C ALA A 99 -3.11 23.79 -0.71
N GLY A 100 -4.03 24.74 -0.61
CA GLY A 100 -5.38 24.65 -1.20
C GLY A 100 -6.46 24.14 -0.26
N TRP A 101 -6.17 23.97 1.03
CA TRP A 101 -7.15 23.57 2.03
C TRP A 101 -8.07 24.73 2.46
N HIS A 102 -9.35 24.43 2.67
CA HIS A 102 -10.29 25.34 3.31
C HIS A 102 -10.24 25.15 4.83
N GLY A 103 -9.20 25.65 5.48
CA GLY A 103 -8.93 25.52 6.92
C GLY A 103 -7.77 24.55 7.22
N ASP A 104 -7.59 24.22 8.49
CA ASP A 104 -6.52 23.33 8.92
C ASP A 104 -6.82 21.88 8.49
N PRO A 105 -5.91 21.22 7.76
CA PRO A 105 -6.08 19.84 7.28
C PRO A 105 -6.14 18.81 8.41
N PHE A 106 -5.62 19.12 9.59
CA PHE A 106 -5.60 18.24 10.76
C PHE A 106 -6.67 18.59 11.82
N THR A 107 -7.55 19.53 11.49
CA THR A 107 -8.79 19.76 12.24
C THR A 107 -9.96 19.10 11.53
N PRO A 108 -10.42 17.91 11.98
CA PRO A 108 -11.48 17.16 11.30
C PRO A 108 -12.79 17.94 11.27
N ARG A 109 -13.46 17.99 10.15
CA ARG A 109 -14.75 18.66 9.97
C ARG A 109 -15.80 17.69 9.45
N VAL A 110 -16.99 17.74 10.03
CA VAL A 110 -18.16 17.00 9.55
C VAL A 110 -19.14 17.98 8.92
N ASP A 111 -19.47 17.75 7.65
CA ASP A 111 -20.52 18.47 6.95
C ASP A 111 -21.44 17.47 6.24
N GLY A 112 -22.68 17.37 6.72
CA GLY A 112 -23.65 16.39 6.26
C GLY A 112 -23.13 14.96 6.44
N ASP A 113 -22.86 14.29 5.32
CA ASP A 113 -22.31 12.93 5.29
C ASP A 113 -20.80 12.89 5.02
N ARG A 114 -20.11 14.03 5.02
CA ARG A 114 -18.66 14.08 4.73
C ARG A 114 -17.86 14.35 5.99
N LEU A 115 -16.83 13.54 6.23
CA LEU A 115 -15.74 13.80 7.17
C LEU A 115 -14.54 14.28 6.36
N THR A 116 -14.08 15.51 6.61
CA THR A 116 -12.99 16.16 5.89
C THR A 116 -11.77 16.31 6.78
N GLY A 117 -10.60 15.96 6.26
CA GLY A 117 -9.28 16.13 6.87
C GLY A 117 -8.23 15.28 6.16
N ARG A 118 -6.95 15.59 6.29
CA ARG A 118 -5.87 14.79 5.70
C ARG A 118 -5.86 13.39 6.32
N GLY A 119 -5.91 12.36 5.48
CA GLY A 119 -6.03 10.97 5.88
C GLY A 119 -7.48 10.50 6.08
N ALA A 120 -8.49 11.35 5.83
CA ALA A 120 -9.88 10.94 5.97
C ALA A 120 -10.24 9.78 5.04
N SER A 121 -9.74 9.81 3.80
CA SER A 121 -9.86 8.75 2.79
C SER A 121 -8.68 7.79 2.85
N ASP A 122 -7.46 8.30 2.92
CA ASP A 122 -6.22 7.55 2.81
C ASP A 122 -5.36 7.68 4.09
N MET A 123 -5.43 6.72 5.06
CA MET A 123 -6.46 5.69 5.14
C MET A 123 -7.03 5.61 6.57
N LYS A 124 -6.99 6.74 7.34
CA LYS A 124 -7.41 6.79 8.76
C LYS A 124 -8.90 6.49 8.95
N GLY A 125 -9.74 6.85 7.97
CA GLY A 125 -11.14 6.45 7.94
C GLY A 125 -11.30 4.93 7.89
N GLY A 126 -10.52 4.27 7.04
CA GLY A 126 -10.45 2.80 6.94
C GLY A 126 -10.00 2.15 8.25
N LEU A 127 -8.94 2.68 8.88
CA LEU A 127 -8.46 2.20 10.19
C LEU A 127 -9.53 2.34 11.29
N ALA A 128 -10.25 3.45 11.34
CA ALA A 128 -11.33 3.65 12.31
C ALA A 128 -12.46 2.62 12.10
N ALA A 129 -12.83 2.36 10.84
CA ALA A 129 -13.82 1.34 10.49
C ALA A 129 -13.37 -0.07 10.91
N VAL A 130 -12.09 -0.42 10.73
CA VAL A 130 -11.51 -1.69 11.19
C VAL A 130 -11.62 -1.83 12.70
N VAL A 131 -11.21 -0.82 13.47
CA VAL A 131 -11.23 -0.88 14.95
C VAL A 131 -12.66 -1.06 15.47
N VAL A 132 -13.64 -0.35 14.90
CA VAL A 132 -15.05 -0.48 15.29
C VAL A 132 -15.61 -1.85 14.90
N ALA A 133 -15.24 -2.39 13.74
CA ALA A 133 -15.61 -3.74 13.34
C ALA A 133 -15.03 -4.80 14.29
N MET A 134 -13.73 -4.70 14.62
CA MET A 134 -13.08 -5.59 15.59
C MET A 134 -13.77 -5.54 16.96
N ALA A 135 -14.14 -4.34 17.43
CA ALA A 135 -14.90 -4.18 18.69
C ALA A 135 -16.25 -4.89 18.63
N ALA A 136 -17.00 -4.71 17.53
CA ALA A 136 -18.32 -5.31 17.36
C ALA A 136 -18.25 -6.85 17.31
N VAL A 137 -17.26 -7.41 16.61
CA VAL A 137 -17.03 -8.87 16.54
C VAL A 137 -16.62 -9.42 17.90
N ASN A 138 -15.64 -8.80 18.56
CA ASN A 138 -15.15 -9.26 19.87
C ASN A 138 -16.26 -9.26 20.95
N ALA A 139 -17.18 -8.30 20.90
CA ALA A 139 -18.31 -8.23 21.84
C ALA A 139 -19.32 -9.36 21.70
N VAL A 140 -19.40 -10.02 20.54
CA VAL A 140 -20.38 -11.09 20.27
C VAL A 140 -19.74 -12.45 20.09
N ALA A 141 -18.49 -12.50 19.66
CA ALA A 141 -17.74 -13.72 19.35
C ALA A 141 -16.25 -13.58 19.75
N PRO A 142 -15.94 -13.44 21.06
CA PRO A 142 -14.58 -13.16 21.53
C PRO A 142 -13.58 -14.30 21.25
N GLN A 143 -14.05 -15.46 20.82
CA GLN A 143 -13.20 -16.59 20.40
C GLN A 143 -12.62 -16.41 18.99
N ILE A 144 -13.08 -15.44 18.19
CA ILE A 144 -12.56 -15.21 16.84
C ILE A 144 -11.27 -14.40 16.91
N PRO A 145 -10.13 -14.95 16.46
CA PRO A 145 -8.89 -14.20 16.45
C PRO A 145 -8.87 -13.17 15.31
N LEU A 146 -8.61 -11.93 15.66
CA LEU A 146 -8.48 -10.80 14.74
C LEU A 146 -7.13 -10.12 14.99
N THR A 147 -6.46 -9.75 13.93
CA THR A 147 -5.20 -8.99 14.01
C THR A 147 -5.32 -7.73 13.19
N LEU A 148 -4.83 -6.61 13.71
CA LEU A 148 -4.55 -5.39 12.95
C LEU A 148 -3.04 -5.17 12.95
N VAL A 149 -2.46 -5.06 11.76
CA VAL A 149 -1.11 -4.53 11.51
C VAL A 149 -1.28 -3.13 10.95
N CYS A 150 -0.68 -2.15 11.61
CA CYS A 150 -0.65 -0.77 11.14
C CYS A 150 0.81 -0.34 11.04
N THR A 151 1.23 -0.06 9.83
CA THR A 151 2.62 0.23 9.45
C THR A 151 2.88 1.73 9.41
N VAL A 152 4.14 2.09 9.36
CA VAL A 152 4.63 3.42 9.09
C VAL A 152 5.26 3.49 7.72
N ASP A 153 5.35 4.69 7.12
CA ASP A 153 6.12 4.96 5.91
C ASP A 153 5.58 4.31 4.62
N GLU A 154 4.28 4.06 4.56
CA GLU A 154 3.66 3.55 3.33
C GLU A 154 3.78 4.55 2.17
N GLU A 155 3.53 5.82 2.48
CA GLU A 155 3.46 6.94 1.53
C GLU A 155 4.85 7.35 0.93
N ALA A 156 5.93 6.67 1.33
CA ALA A 156 7.29 6.97 0.86
C ALA A 156 8.08 5.71 0.48
N ASP A 157 8.76 5.08 1.44
CA ASP A 157 9.73 4.01 1.19
C ASP A 157 9.27 2.63 1.66
N ALA A 158 8.06 2.50 2.23
CA ALA A 158 7.47 1.27 2.76
C ALA A 158 8.35 0.59 3.83
N LEU A 159 9.06 1.39 4.65
CA LEU A 159 9.98 0.87 5.67
C LEU A 159 9.24 0.05 6.73
N GLY A 160 8.02 0.45 7.08
CA GLY A 160 7.21 -0.20 8.11
C GLY A 160 6.88 -1.64 7.77
N VAL A 161 6.31 -1.88 6.60
CA VAL A 161 5.95 -3.23 6.16
C VAL A 161 7.19 -4.08 5.91
N GLY A 162 8.26 -3.49 5.34
CA GLY A 162 9.55 -4.16 5.18
C GLY A 162 10.12 -4.65 6.50
N HIS A 163 10.08 -3.82 7.54
CA HIS A 163 10.50 -4.20 8.90
C HIS A 163 9.60 -5.30 9.48
N TYR A 164 8.28 -5.18 9.29
CA TYR A 164 7.32 -6.18 9.78
C TYR A 164 7.61 -7.57 9.18
N VAL A 165 7.73 -7.71 7.86
CA VAL A 165 7.98 -9.01 7.23
C VAL A 165 9.36 -9.57 7.54
N ALA A 166 10.33 -8.74 7.88
CA ALA A 166 11.66 -9.17 8.30
C ALA A 166 11.70 -9.71 9.75
N THR A 167 10.77 -9.28 10.61
CA THR A 167 10.80 -9.58 12.05
C THR A 167 9.65 -10.47 12.51
N ALA A 168 8.48 -10.40 11.87
CA ALA A 168 7.31 -11.20 12.21
C ALA A 168 7.44 -12.64 11.69
N PRO A 169 6.96 -13.65 12.43
CA PRO A 169 6.91 -15.02 11.93
C PRO A 169 5.95 -15.13 10.74
N ALA A 170 6.37 -15.88 9.72
CA ALA A 170 5.53 -16.13 8.55
C ALA A 170 4.35 -17.07 8.90
N GLY A 171 3.25 -16.94 8.14
CA GLY A 171 2.04 -17.79 8.30
C GLY A 171 1.16 -17.37 9.48
N GLY A 172 0.28 -18.28 9.90
CA GLY A 172 -0.62 -18.08 11.06
C GLY A 172 -1.92 -17.38 10.73
N TYR A 173 -2.02 -16.65 9.63
CA TYR A 173 -3.25 -16.00 9.18
C TYR A 173 -3.95 -16.81 8.08
N THR A 174 -5.21 -16.51 7.84
CA THR A 174 -6.07 -17.25 6.90
C THR A 174 -6.67 -16.37 5.81
N GLY A 175 -6.50 -15.06 5.93
CA GLY A 175 -6.85 -14.04 4.95
C GLY A 175 -6.40 -12.67 5.43
N CYS A 176 -6.20 -11.74 4.49
CA CYS A 176 -5.83 -10.37 4.74
C CYS A 176 -6.79 -9.40 4.04
N VAL A 177 -7.23 -8.37 4.74
CA VAL A 177 -7.96 -7.23 4.18
C VAL A 177 -7.14 -5.97 4.44
N VAL A 178 -6.72 -5.32 3.35
CA VAL A 178 -6.04 -4.01 3.39
C VAL A 178 -7.12 -2.92 3.34
N ALA A 179 -7.15 -2.04 4.33
CA ALA A 179 -8.26 -1.09 4.51
C ALA A 179 -8.10 0.22 3.73
N GLU A 180 -7.44 0.18 2.58
CA GLU A 180 -7.19 1.27 1.64
C GLU A 180 -8.45 1.73 0.89
N PRO A 181 -8.50 3.00 0.41
CA PRO A 181 -9.68 3.58 -0.23
C PRO A 181 -9.95 2.97 -1.61
N THR A 182 -10.96 2.11 -1.71
CA THR A 182 -11.35 1.41 -2.94
C THR A 182 -12.76 1.74 -3.41
N ASP A 183 -13.39 2.76 -2.85
CA ASP A 183 -14.81 3.06 -3.07
C ASP A 183 -15.73 1.85 -2.77
N LEU A 184 -15.35 1.08 -1.74
CA LEU A 184 -16.02 -0.15 -1.32
C LEU A 184 -16.08 -1.25 -2.40
N VAL A 185 -15.20 -1.22 -3.40
CA VAL A 185 -15.00 -2.31 -4.35
C VAL A 185 -13.97 -3.30 -3.79
N GLY A 186 -14.27 -4.59 -3.87
CA GLY A 186 -13.33 -5.64 -3.46
C GLY A 186 -12.19 -5.78 -4.47
N ILE A 187 -11.04 -5.19 -4.22
CA ILE A 187 -9.87 -5.26 -5.12
C ILE A 187 -9.12 -6.56 -4.86
N ILE A 188 -9.13 -7.45 -5.85
CA ILE A 188 -8.52 -8.79 -5.75
C ILE A 188 -7.03 -8.82 -6.07
N GLY A 189 -6.48 -7.74 -6.60
CA GLY A 189 -5.08 -7.69 -6.94
C GLY A 189 -4.62 -6.33 -7.46
N CYS A 190 -3.34 -6.11 -7.33
CA CYS A 190 -2.66 -4.94 -7.87
C CYS A 190 -1.29 -5.32 -8.44
N ARG A 191 -0.79 -4.48 -9.32
CA ARG A 191 0.62 -4.55 -9.71
C ARG A 191 1.47 -4.01 -8.57
N GLY A 192 2.65 -4.58 -8.41
CA GLY A 192 3.67 -4.01 -7.55
C GLY A 192 4.32 -2.77 -8.17
N ALA A 193 5.23 -2.16 -7.42
CA ALA A 193 6.06 -1.06 -7.86
C ALA A 193 7.51 -1.24 -7.41
N ALA A 194 8.44 -0.75 -8.21
CA ALA A 194 9.83 -0.57 -7.81
C ALA A 194 10.35 0.75 -8.34
N ASN A 195 10.95 1.55 -7.48
CA ASN A 195 11.67 2.75 -7.87
C ASN A 195 13.15 2.42 -8.00
N LEU A 196 13.66 2.61 -9.21
CA LEU A 196 15.07 2.36 -9.54
C LEU A 196 15.79 3.70 -9.73
N ARG A 197 16.98 3.82 -9.17
CA ARG A 197 17.93 4.88 -9.53
C ARG A 197 18.98 4.31 -10.43
N LEU A 198 19.13 4.88 -11.63
CA LEU A 198 20.21 4.55 -12.55
C LEU A 198 21.20 5.72 -12.60
N ARG A 199 22.48 5.43 -12.39
CA ARG A 199 23.57 6.40 -12.50
C ARG A 199 24.46 6.05 -13.66
N ILE A 200 24.69 7.04 -14.52
CA ILE A 200 25.56 6.94 -15.69
C ILE A 200 26.73 7.87 -15.48
N THR A 201 27.93 7.34 -15.65
CA THR A 201 29.15 8.14 -15.65
C THR A 201 29.91 7.98 -16.98
N GLY A 202 30.51 9.03 -17.44
CA GLY A 202 31.30 9.09 -18.67
C GLY A 202 32.59 9.89 -18.47
N ALA A 203 33.00 10.64 -19.50
CA ALA A 203 34.19 11.47 -19.45
C ALA A 203 33.94 12.86 -20.02
N SER A 204 34.31 13.90 -19.27
CA SER A 204 34.18 15.29 -19.69
C SER A 204 35.19 15.65 -20.78
N ALA A 205 34.79 16.55 -21.67
CA ALA A 205 35.64 17.21 -22.65
C ALA A 205 35.14 18.62 -22.96
N HIS A 206 35.97 19.43 -23.62
CA HIS A 206 35.53 20.73 -24.09
C HIS A 206 34.47 20.58 -25.20
N ALA A 207 33.37 21.33 -25.14
CA ALA A 207 32.27 21.21 -26.10
C ALA A 207 32.66 21.50 -27.56
N GLY A 208 33.77 22.23 -27.80
CA GLY A 208 34.36 22.42 -29.13
C GLY A 208 35.03 21.17 -29.71
N ARG A 209 35.24 20.14 -28.91
CA ARG A 209 35.78 18.83 -29.32
C ARG A 209 35.00 17.71 -28.62
N PRO A 210 33.73 17.55 -28.96
CA PRO A 210 32.85 16.60 -28.26
C PRO A 210 33.26 15.13 -28.44
N SER A 211 34.03 14.84 -29.48
CA SER A 211 34.59 13.51 -29.74
C SER A 211 35.69 13.09 -28.76
N ASP A 212 36.26 14.03 -27.98
CA ASP A 212 37.31 13.72 -26.99
C ASP A 212 36.73 13.25 -25.65
N GLY A 213 35.41 13.30 -25.47
CA GLY A 213 34.70 12.89 -24.27
C GLY A 213 33.72 11.73 -24.49
N ALA A 214 33.17 11.22 -23.38
CA ALA A 214 32.12 10.22 -23.38
C ALA A 214 30.87 10.80 -22.70
N SER A 215 29.84 11.16 -23.49
CA SER A 215 28.67 11.90 -22.98
C SER A 215 27.70 11.03 -22.22
N ALA A 216 27.53 11.28 -20.92
CA ALA A 216 26.53 10.62 -20.09
C ALA A 216 25.09 11.00 -20.52
N ILE A 217 24.87 12.20 -21.09
CA ILE A 217 23.54 12.59 -21.62
C ILE A 217 23.18 11.77 -22.87
N GLN A 218 24.14 11.53 -23.78
CA GLN A 218 23.89 10.67 -24.93
C GLN A 218 23.54 9.24 -24.47
N ALA A 219 24.28 8.72 -23.48
CA ALA A 219 24.00 7.41 -22.91
C ALA A 219 22.63 7.36 -22.21
N ALA A 220 22.22 8.40 -21.48
CA ALA A 220 20.90 8.49 -20.89
C ALA A 220 19.78 8.50 -21.96
N ALA A 221 19.97 9.16 -23.09
CA ALA A 221 19.03 9.14 -24.20
C ALA A 221 18.85 7.74 -24.81
N GLU A 222 19.93 6.98 -24.96
CA GLU A 222 19.88 5.57 -25.39
C GLU A 222 19.14 4.70 -24.37
N VAL A 223 19.42 4.89 -23.08
CA VAL A 223 18.71 4.18 -21.99
C VAL A 223 17.21 4.45 -22.04
N ILE A 224 16.78 5.71 -22.14
CA ILE A 224 15.38 6.10 -22.23
C ILE A 224 14.70 5.49 -23.46
N SER A 225 15.39 5.52 -24.61
CA SER A 225 14.90 4.93 -25.86
C SER A 225 14.69 3.41 -25.72
N TRP A 226 15.63 2.73 -25.07
CA TRP A 226 15.54 1.30 -24.79
C TRP A 226 14.39 0.98 -23.85
N LEU A 227 14.25 1.71 -22.72
CA LEU A 227 13.14 1.51 -21.78
C LEU A 227 11.78 1.68 -22.45
N ARG A 228 11.64 2.65 -23.34
CA ARG A 228 10.40 2.85 -24.13
C ARG A 228 10.12 1.67 -25.06
N ALA A 229 11.15 1.14 -25.71
CA ALA A 229 11.01 -0.02 -26.58
C ALA A 229 10.66 -1.29 -25.79
N ASP A 230 11.27 -1.49 -24.62
CA ASP A 230 10.96 -2.61 -23.74
C ASP A 230 9.55 -2.51 -23.14
N ALA A 231 9.08 -1.29 -22.83
CA ALA A 231 7.70 -1.07 -22.41
C ALA A 231 6.69 -1.54 -23.46
N ALA A 232 6.96 -1.28 -24.76
CA ALA A 232 6.12 -1.79 -25.84
C ALA A 232 6.13 -3.33 -25.89
N ARG A 233 7.29 -3.96 -25.72
CA ARG A 233 7.41 -5.44 -25.65
C ARG A 233 6.67 -6.02 -24.45
N LEU A 234 6.73 -5.39 -23.30
CA LEU A 234 6.01 -5.81 -22.08
C LEU A 234 4.50 -5.72 -22.27
N ALA A 235 4.00 -4.75 -23.04
CA ALA A 235 2.58 -4.62 -23.33
C ALA A 235 2.01 -5.85 -24.06
N ASP A 236 2.82 -6.51 -24.89
CA ASP A 236 2.43 -7.73 -25.62
C ASP A 236 2.39 -8.99 -24.73
N THR A 237 2.99 -8.94 -23.55
CA THR A 237 3.12 -10.09 -22.63
C THR A 237 2.40 -9.84 -21.29
N GLY A 238 1.39 -9.00 -21.29
CA GLY A 238 0.66 -8.61 -20.08
C GLY A 238 -0.10 -9.77 -19.41
N HIS A 239 -0.26 -9.68 -18.10
CA HIS A 239 -1.09 -10.59 -17.33
C HIS A 239 -2.58 -10.37 -17.67
N PRO A 240 -3.39 -11.44 -17.90
CA PRO A 240 -4.78 -11.31 -18.39
C PRO A 240 -5.69 -10.50 -17.45
N VAL A 241 -5.39 -10.44 -16.16
CA VAL A 241 -6.17 -9.70 -15.16
C VAL A 241 -5.52 -8.38 -14.83
N LEU A 242 -4.20 -8.36 -14.52
CA LEU A 242 -3.49 -7.17 -14.02
C LEU A 242 -2.92 -6.27 -15.11
N GLY A 243 -3.02 -6.69 -16.39
CA GLY A 243 -2.39 -5.97 -17.48
C GLY A 243 -0.87 -6.12 -17.52
N ALA A 244 -0.20 -5.24 -18.23
CA ALA A 244 1.24 -5.32 -18.45
C ALA A 244 2.05 -4.66 -17.32
N ALA A 245 3.24 -5.18 -17.10
CA ALA A 245 4.29 -4.46 -16.41
C ALA A 245 4.71 -3.23 -17.23
N THR A 246 5.16 -2.16 -16.59
CA THR A 246 5.45 -0.89 -17.26
C THR A 246 6.77 -0.27 -16.81
N TRP A 247 7.33 0.59 -17.65
CA TRP A 247 8.42 1.49 -17.32
C TRP A 247 7.96 2.94 -17.42
N ASN A 248 8.34 3.76 -16.45
CA ASN A 248 8.22 5.22 -16.51
C ASN A 248 9.51 5.87 -16.04
N VAL A 249 10.10 6.74 -16.86
CA VAL A 249 11.22 7.59 -16.43
C VAL A 249 10.65 8.87 -15.85
N GLY A 250 10.66 8.96 -14.53
CA GLY A 250 10.06 10.09 -13.79
C GLY A 250 10.99 11.29 -13.66
N THR A 251 12.30 11.03 -13.52
CA THR A 251 13.30 12.11 -13.38
C THR A 251 14.53 11.85 -14.23
N LEU A 252 15.16 12.96 -14.68
CA LEU A 252 16.48 12.96 -15.31
C LEU A 252 17.24 14.22 -14.87
N HIS A 253 18.38 14.02 -14.22
CA HIS A 253 19.30 15.09 -13.85
C HIS A 253 20.64 14.84 -14.52
N ALA A 254 21.14 15.78 -15.32
CA ALA A 254 22.35 15.57 -16.09
C ALA A 254 23.06 16.87 -16.48
N GLY A 255 24.39 16.82 -16.51
CA GLY A 255 25.25 17.91 -16.98
C GLY A 255 25.26 19.13 -16.05
N HIS A 256 26.27 20.00 -16.29
CA HIS A 256 26.48 21.22 -15.48
C HIS A 256 26.58 22.50 -16.31
N GLY A 257 26.65 22.39 -17.63
CA GLY A 257 26.74 23.54 -18.53
C GLY A 257 26.95 23.17 -20.00
N THR A 258 26.67 24.13 -20.90
CA THR A 258 26.62 23.88 -22.33
C THR A 258 28.03 23.82 -23.00
N SER A 259 29.09 24.27 -22.32
CA SER A 259 30.45 24.33 -22.89
C SER A 259 31.31 23.12 -22.54
N ILE A 260 30.71 22.06 -21.98
CA ILE A 260 31.39 20.83 -21.56
C ILE A 260 30.59 19.60 -21.99
N VAL A 261 31.28 18.53 -22.40
CA VAL A 261 30.66 17.22 -22.57
C VAL A 261 30.28 16.69 -21.16
N PRO A 262 29.01 16.37 -20.91
CA PRO A 262 28.56 15.95 -19.57
C PRO A 262 29.08 14.54 -19.24
N ASP A 263 29.66 14.39 -18.06
CA ASP A 263 30.22 13.13 -17.56
C ASP A 263 29.29 12.40 -16.56
N THR A 264 28.14 13.01 -16.19
CA THR A 264 27.20 12.40 -15.26
C THR A 264 25.75 12.61 -15.71
N ALA A 265 24.94 11.56 -15.50
CA ALA A 265 23.49 11.61 -15.59
C ALA A 265 22.90 10.65 -14.55
N GLU A 266 21.75 11.02 -13.98
CA GLU A 266 20.99 10.21 -13.05
C GLU A 266 19.53 10.16 -13.49
N LEU A 267 18.96 8.95 -13.55
CA LEU A 267 17.56 8.71 -13.89
C LEU A 267 16.85 8.07 -12.71
N GLY A 268 15.65 8.58 -12.37
CA GLY A 268 14.68 7.89 -11.53
C GLY A 268 13.65 7.19 -12.40
N VAL A 269 13.49 5.89 -12.22
CA VAL A 269 12.67 5.03 -13.07
C VAL A 269 11.68 4.25 -12.20
N ASP A 270 10.37 4.40 -12.46
CA ASP A 270 9.32 3.55 -11.92
C ASP A 270 9.16 2.29 -12.78
N ARG A 271 9.10 1.15 -12.14
CA ARG A 271 8.78 -0.15 -12.74
C ARG A 271 7.54 -0.74 -12.06
N ARG A 272 6.43 -0.88 -12.80
CA ARG A 272 5.28 -1.64 -12.30
C ARG A 272 5.54 -3.12 -12.46
N LEU A 273 5.39 -3.87 -11.35
CA LEU A 273 5.73 -5.28 -11.24
C LEU A 273 4.49 -6.16 -11.38
N LEU A 274 4.62 -7.31 -12.00
CA LEU A 274 3.65 -8.40 -11.86
C LEU A 274 3.96 -9.23 -10.61
N PRO A 275 2.97 -9.92 -10.03
CA PRO A 275 3.22 -10.81 -8.88
C PRO A 275 4.33 -11.82 -9.19
N GLY A 276 5.25 -11.97 -8.24
CA GLY A 276 6.42 -12.85 -8.36
C GLY A 276 7.62 -12.26 -9.12
N GLU A 277 7.52 -11.06 -9.67
CA GLU A 277 8.70 -10.37 -10.22
C GLU A 277 9.57 -9.81 -9.08
N ASP A 278 10.87 -10.10 -9.13
CA ASP A 278 11.87 -9.61 -8.19
C ASP A 278 12.58 -8.37 -8.75
N PRO A 279 12.45 -7.18 -8.11
CA PRO A 279 13.07 -5.94 -8.57
C PRO A 279 14.57 -5.99 -8.70
N GLN A 280 15.27 -6.74 -7.84
CA GLN A 280 16.72 -6.88 -7.91
C GLN A 280 17.13 -7.67 -9.15
N GLN A 281 16.46 -8.76 -9.45
CA GLN A 281 16.71 -9.53 -10.68
C GLN A 281 16.39 -8.72 -11.93
N ILE A 282 15.32 -7.91 -11.89
CA ILE A 282 14.95 -6.99 -12.98
C ILE A 282 16.07 -5.96 -13.19
N LEU A 283 16.55 -5.33 -12.12
CA LEU A 283 17.64 -4.35 -12.20
C LEU A 283 18.93 -4.98 -12.77
N GLU A 284 19.31 -6.15 -12.29
CA GLU A 284 20.49 -6.86 -12.83
C GLU A 284 20.37 -7.18 -14.30
N GLN A 285 19.20 -7.64 -14.75
CA GLN A 285 18.94 -7.90 -16.16
C GLN A 285 18.97 -6.61 -16.98
N LEU A 286 18.35 -5.54 -16.48
CA LEU A 286 18.38 -4.22 -17.07
C LEU A 286 19.82 -3.74 -17.25
N LEU A 287 20.63 -3.74 -16.19
CA LEU A 287 22.02 -3.27 -16.25
C LEU A 287 22.86 -4.09 -17.24
N ARG A 288 22.63 -5.42 -17.32
CA ARG A 288 23.31 -6.24 -18.36
C ARG A 288 22.93 -5.80 -19.77
N ARG A 289 21.64 -5.55 -20.03
CA ARG A 289 21.15 -5.09 -21.33
C ARG A 289 21.66 -3.71 -21.69
N LEU A 290 21.66 -2.78 -20.74
CA LEU A 290 22.13 -1.41 -20.96
C LEU A 290 23.65 -1.36 -21.27
N ARG A 291 24.45 -2.20 -20.61
CA ARG A 291 25.90 -2.30 -20.94
C ARG A 291 26.13 -2.77 -22.38
N LEU A 292 25.36 -3.73 -22.85
CA LEU A 292 25.46 -4.17 -24.25
C LEU A 292 24.97 -3.07 -25.20
N LEU A 293 23.88 -2.38 -24.89
CA LEU A 293 23.38 -1.26 -25.68
C LEU A 293 24.47 -0.18 -25.88
N ILE A 294 25.13 0.22 -24.80
CA ILE A 294 26.16 1.24 -24.85
C ILE A 294 27.38 0.74 -25.61
N ALA A 295 27.80 -0.52 -25.46
CA ALA A 295 28.90 -1.10 -26.19
C ALA A 295 28.71 -1.07 -27.72
N ASP A 296 27.44 -1.14 -28.18
CA ASP A 296 27.09 -1.09 -29.61
C ASP A 296 26.71 0.33 -30.09
N SER A 297 26.68 1.33 -29.18
CA SER A 297 26.31 2.71 -29.51
C SER A 297 27.38 3.45 -30.33
N ALA A 298 26.97 4.57 -30.95
CA ALA A 298 27.88 5.48 -31.65
C ALA A 298 28.51 6.57 -30.73
N ILE A 299 28.37 6.44 -29.42
CA ILE A 299 28.90 7.43 -28.46
C ILE A 299 30.42 7.36 -28.49
N PRO A 300 31.13 8.49 -28.69
CA PRO A 300 32.58 8.55 -28.59
C PRO A 300 33.05 8.03 -27.22
N HIS A 301 34.13 7.28 -27.19
CA HIS A 301 34.73 6.71 -25.99
C HIS A 301 33.70 5.97 -25.08
N ARG A 302 32.74 5.28 -25.69
CA ARG A 302 31.67 4.51 -25.00
C ARG A 302 32.20 3.51 -23.98
N GLU A 303 33.46 3.06 -24.14
CA GLU A 303 34.15 2.18 -23.19
C GLU A 303 34.40 2.84 -21.83
N LEU A 304 34.32 4.17 -21.75
CA LEU A 304 34.42 4.95 -20.51
C LEU A 304 33.05 5.16 -19.85
N ILE A 305 31.93 4.83 -20.55
CA ILE A 305 30.58 4.89 -19.97
C ILE A 305 30.39 3.74 -18.99
N GLN A 306 30.01 4.07 -17.77
CA GLN A 306 29.58 3.09 -16.76
C GLN A 306 28.14 3.35 -16.37
N ILE A 307 27.36 2.27 -16.23
CA ILE A 307 25.98 2.32 -15.74
C ILE A 307 25.88 1.45 -14.51
N THR A 308 25.46 2.06 -13.41
CA THR A 308 25.12 1.41 -12.14
C THR A 308 23.66 1.70 -11.80
N GLY A 309 23.10 0.94 -10.87
CA GLY A 309 21.73 1.18 -10.41
C GLY A 309 21.49 0.54 -9.06
N GLU A 310 20.43 1.00 -8.42
CA GLU A 310 19.93 0.48 -7.15
C GLU A 310 18.40 0.50 -7.14
N VAL A 311 17.82 -0.42 -6.40
CA VAL A 311 16.39 -0.40 -6.06
C VAL A 311 16.25 0.48 -4.82
N GLN A 312 15.50 1.59 -4.94
CA GLN A 312 15.30 2.54 -3.85
C GLN A 312 14.06 2.16 -3.00
N MET A 313 13.00 1.73 -3.68
CA MET A 313 11.76 1.30 -3.05
C MET A 313 11.22 0.10 -3.83
N GLN A 314 10.53 -0.79 -3.13
CA GLN A 314 9.78 -1.89 -3.75
C GLN A 314 8.49 -2.16 -2.97
N MET A 315 7.44 -2.49 -3.73
CA MET A 315 6.17 -3.06 -3.23
C MET A 315 5.81 -4.25 -4.11
N PRO A 316 5.71 -5.48 -3.59
CA PRO A 316 5.28 -6.63 -4.37
C PRO A 316 3.85 -6.49 -4.89
N GLY A 317 3.58 -6.98 -6.09
CA GLY A 317 2.21 -7.16 -6.57
C GLY A 317 1.59 -8.43 -6.01
N PHE A 318 0.28 -8.50 -5.99
CA PHE A 318 -0.44 -9.72 -5.63
C PHE A 318 -1.70 -9.91 -6.48
N LEU A 319 -2.21 -11.15 -6.49
CA LEU A 319 -3.49 -11.49 -7.09
C LEU A 319 -4.12 -12.64 -6.31
N THR A 320 -5.29 -12.39 -5.74
CA THR A 320 -6.18 -13.44 -5.23
C THR A 320 -7.18 -13.79 -6.32
N GLU A 321 -7.25 -15.05 -6.70
CA GLU A 321 -8.12 -15.51 -7.78
C GLU A 321 -9.58 -15.08 -7.58
N PRO A 322 -10.31 -14.63 -8.64
CA PRO A 322 -11.71 -14.22 -8.52
C PRO A 322 -12.62 -15.33 -7.95
N GLY A 323 -12.33 -16.59 -8.27
CA GLY A 323 -13.02 -17.77 -7.76
C GLY A 323 -12.59 -18.24 -6.38
N HIS A 324 -11.64 -17.57 -5.71
CA HIS A 324 -11.16 -17.98 -4.39
C HIS A 324 -12.28 -17.89 -3.33
N PRO A 325 -12.40 -18.85 -2.40
CA PRO A 325 -13.43 -18.81 -1.36
C PRO A 325 -13.41 -17.53 -0.52
N PHE A 326 -12.24 -16.97 -0.24
CA PHE A 326 -12.10 -15.69 0.47
C PHE A 326 -12.69 -14.54 -0.33
N THR A 327 -12.42 -14.44 -1.63
CA THR A 327 -12.99 -13.41 -2.53
C THR A 327 -14.52 -13.46 -2.50
N ARG A 328 -15.10 -14.66 -2.67
CA ARG A 328 -16.57 -14.81 -2.63
C ARG A 328 -17.18 -14.37 -1.29
N ARG A 329 -16.53 -14.69 -0.15
CA ARG A 329 -16.99 -14.24 1.18
C ARG A 329 -16.93 -12.73 1.35
N VAL A 330 -15.86 -12.09 0.87
CA VAL A 330 -15.72 -10.63 0.91
C VAL A 330 -16.82 -9.97 0.06
N CYS A 331 -17.04 -10.43 -1.18
CA CYS A 331 -18.09 -9.90 -2.05
C CYS A 331 -19.50 -10.06 -1.42
N GLN A 332 -19.79 -11.22 -0.85
CA GLN A 332 -21.08 -11.44 -0.19
C GLN A 332 -21.24 -10.54 1.06
N ALA A 333 -20.18 -10.34 1.83
CA ALA A 333 -20.21 -9.45 2.98
C ALA A 333 -20.42 -7.98 2.58
N LEU A 334 -19.81 -7.54 1.47
CA LEU A 334 -20.02 -6.22 0.89
C LEU A 334 -21.49 -6.01 0.48
N ALA A 335 -22.07 -6.96 -0.27
CA ALA A 335 -23.48 -6.90 -0.68
C ALA A 335 -24.42 -6.80 0.53
N ASP A 336 -24.19 -7.63 1.55
CA ASP A 336 -25.01 -7.65 2.76
C ASP A 336 -24.79 -6.42 3.65
N ALA A 337 -23.65 -5.73 3.52
CA ALA A 337 -23.39 -4.45 4.15
C ALA A 337 -24.01 -3.26 3.39
N GLY A 338 -24.49 -3.46 2.16
CA GLY A 338 -25.13 -2.46 1.31
C GLY A 338 -24.22 -1.83 0.25
N ALA A 339 -23.09 -2.46 -0.06
CA ALA A 339 -22.18 -2.06 -1.15
C ALA A 339 -22.32 -2.98 -2.37
N SER A 340 -21.52 -2.72 -3.43
CA SER A 340 -21.45 -3.60 -4.58
C SER A 340 -20.71 -4.91 -4.25
N ALA A 341 -21.15 -6.02 -4.81
CA ALA A 341 -20.44 -7.30 -4.75
C ALA A 341 -19.38 -7.48 -5.85
N GLU A 342 -19.12 -6.43 -6.61
CA GLU A 342 -18.16 -6.47 -7.70
C GLU A 342 -16.73 -6.53 -7.21
N THR A 343 -15.88 -7.19 -7.98
CA THR A 343 -14.43 -7.18 -7.78
C THR A 343 -13.76 -6.31 -8.81
N GLY A 344 -12.63 -5.72 -8.41
CA GLY A 344 -11.80 -4.92 -9.28
C GLY A 344 -10.32 -5.28 -9.15
N ILE A 345 -9.52 -4.61 -9.95
CA ILE A 345 -8.06 -4.59 -9.84
C ILE A 345 -7.60 -3.16 -9.62
N TRP A 346 -6.48 -2.99 -8.95
CA TRP A 346 -5.91 -1.67 -8.69
C TRP A 346 -4.71 -1.40 -9.58
N THR A 347 -4.61 -0.16 -10.07
CA THR A 347 -3.43 0.32 -10.80
C THR A 347 -2.35 0.88 -9.87
N ALA A 348 -2.73 1.27 -8.65
CA ALA A 348 -1.83 1.59 -7.56
C ALA A 348 -1.19 0.32 -6.98
N SER A 349 -0.10 0.47 -6.27
CA SER A 349 0.49 -0.56 -5.41
C SER A 349 0.12 -0.28 -3.95
N CYS A 350 0.17 -1.29 -3.10
CA CYS A 350 -0.01 -1.16 -1.67
C CYS A 350 0.77 -2.24 -0.92
N GLU A 351 0.88 -2.09 0.38
CA GLU A 351 1.59 -3.03 1.26
C GLU A 351 0.99 -4.45 1.31
N GLY A 352 -0.24 -4.63 0.80
CA GLY A 352 -0.91 -5.93 0.76
C GLY A 352 -0.12 -7.02 0.07
N GLY A 353 0.69 -6.68 -0.92
CA GLY A 353 1.59 -7.60 -1.61
C GLY A 353 2.63 -8.24 -0.67
N PHE A 354 3.20 -7.46 0.24
CA PHE A 354 4.13 -7.98 1.25
C PHE A 354 3.48 -9.01 2.15
N LEU A 355 2.25 -8.73 2.62
CA LEU A 355 1.54 -9.64 3.52
C LEU A 355 1.07 -10.90 2.81
N ALA A 356 0.60 -10.77 1.56
CA ALA A 356 0.22 -11.90 0.72
C ALA A 356 1.40 -12.86 0.52
N GLU A 357 2.58 -12.33 0.23
CA GLU A 357 3.80 -13.11 0.01
C GLU A 357 4.34 -13.70 1.33
N HIS A 358 4.49 -12.87 2.38
CA HIS A 358 5.09 -13.30 3.65
C HIS A 358 4.25 -14.35 4.39
N HIS A 359 2.93 -14.14 4.46
CA HIS A 359 2.03 -15.05 5.16
C HIS A 359 1.40 -16.13 4.26
N GLN A 360 1.58 -16.03 2.92
CA GLN A 360 0.96 -16.94 1.93
C GLN A 360 -0.57 -17.00 2.08
N VAL A 361 -1.21 -15.83 2.22
CA VAL A 361 -2.66 -15.71 2.47
C VAL A 361 -3.36 -14.99 1.32
N PRO A 362 -4.63 -15.36 1.04
CA PRO A 362 -5.45 -14.59 0.14
C PRO A 362 -5.63 -13.16 0.69
N THR A 363 -5.31 -12.16 -0.13
CA THR A 363 -5.34 -10.76 0.23
C THR A 363 -6.28 -10.01 -0.70
N LEU A 364 -7.12 -9.14 -0.12
CA LEU A 364 -7.93 -8.18 -0.87
C LEU A 364 -7.72 -6.78 -0.29
N VAL A 365 -7.81 -5.77 -1.17
CA VAL A 365 -7.91 -4.38 -0.74
C VAL A 365 -9.37 -3.97 -0.71
N LEU A 366 -9.82 -3.41 0.39
CA LEU A 366 -11.20 -3.00 0.57
C LEU A 366 -11.28 -1.91 1.64
N GLY A 367 -11.75 -0.73 1.26
CA GLY A 367 -12.02 0.32 2.24
C GLY A 367 -12.89 1.44 1.71
N PRO A 368 -13.30 2.33 2.62
CA PRO A 368 -14.09 3.51 2.29
C PRO A 368 -13.22 4.59 1.68
N GLY A 369 -13.80 5.45 0.88
CA GLY A 369 -13.10 6.53 0.21
C GLY A 369 -12.60 6.15 -1.18
N GLU A 370 -12.19 7.15 -1.96
CA GLU A 370 -11.87 7.02 -3.37
C GLU A 370 -10.45 7.53 -3.64
N ILE A 371 -9.60 6.64 -4.17
CA ILE A 371 -8.16 6.89 -4.34
C ILE A 371 -7.88 8.00 -5.37
N ASN A 372 -8.65 8.08 -6.46
CA ASN A 372 -8.31 8.93 -7.60
C ASN A 372 -8.72 10.40 -7.40
N THR A 373 -9.75 10.67 -6.60
CA THR A 373 -10.31 12.02 -6.44
C THR A 373 -10.15 12.59 -5.03
N GLN A 374 -9.87 11.74 -4.03
CA GLN A 374 -9.77 12.15 -2.63
C GLN A 374 -8.36 12.01 -2.07
N ALA A 375 -7.71 10.86 -2.27
CA ALA A 375 -6.36 10.64 -1.77
C ALA A 375 -5.39 11.70 -2.30
N HIS A 376 -4.52 12.21 -1.43
CA HIS A 376 -3.49 13.21 -1.72
C HIS A 376 -4.02 14.60 -2.18
N GLN A 377 -5.34 14.79 -2.25
CA GLN A 377 -5.92 16.07 -2.68
C GLN A 377 -6.14 17.02 -1.48
N PRO A 378 -6.13 18.35 -1.71
CA PRO A 378 -6.60 19.29 -0.70
C PRO A 378 -8.11 19.10 -0.47
N ASN A 379 -8.54 19.31 0.78
CA ASN A 379 -9.91 19.05 1.24
C ASN A 379 -10.35 17.58 1.10
N GLU A 380 -9.40 16.67 1.20
CA GLU A 380 -9.63 15.23 1.26
C GLU A 380 -10.76 14.92 2.25
N SER A 381 -11.68 14.05 1.82
CA SER A 381 -12.85 13.72 2.61
C SER A 381 -13.40 12.33 2.26
N VAL A 382 -14.11 11.73 3.20
CA VAL A 382 -14.75 10.43 3.04
C VAL A 382 -16.23 10.50 3.42
N SER A 383 -17.09 9.70 2.78
CA SER A 383 -18.49 9.53 3.19
C SER A 383 -18.55 8.79 4.52
N ILE A 384 -19.29 9.34 5.48
CA ILE A 384 -19.51 8.68 6.77
C ILE A 384 -20.37 7.44 6.60
N GLN A 385 -21.27 7.44 5.62
CA GLN A 385 -22.04 6.25 5.27
C GLN A 385 -21.13 5.14 4.79
N ASP A 386 -20.11 5.45 3.96
CA ASP A 386 -19.15 4.46 3.46
C ASP A 386 -18.24 3.94 4.57
N LEU A 387 -17.85 4.79 5.52
CA LEU A 387 -17.18 4.35 6.75
C LEU A 387 -18.00 3.31 7.51
N CYS A 388 -19.31 3.55 7.68
CA CYS A 388 -20.21 2.61 8.34
C CYS A 388 -20.40 1.32 7.54
N THR A 389 -20.50 1.42 6.22
CA THR A 389 -20.62 0.27 5.31
C THR A 389 -19.35 -0.58 5.35
N ALA A 390 -18.16 0.03 5.32
CA ALA A 390 -16.89 -0.67 5.49
C ALA A 390 -16.82 -1.42 6.84
N ALA A 391 -17.15 -0.76 7.94
CA ALA A 391 -17.15 -1.39 9.26
C ALA A 391 -18.11 -2.61 9.33
N ARG A 392 -19.29 -2.51 8.71
CA ARG A 392 -20.23 -3.63 8.60
C ARG A 392 -19.66 -4.77 7.77
N ALA A 393 -19.08 -4.46 6.60
CA ALA A 393 -18.44 -5.45 5.75
C ALA A 393 -17.30 -6.17 6.47
N TYR A 394 -16.42 -5.45 7.16
CA TYR A 394 -15.31 -6.02 7.93
C TYR A 394 -15.79 -6.97 9.03
N ALA A 395 -16.85 -6.59 9.76
CA ALA A 395 -17.44 -7.44 10.80
C ALA A 395 -18.04 -8.73 10.20
N LEU A 396 -18.77 -8.62 9.08
CA LEU A 396 -19.33 -9.77 8.37
C LEU A 396 -18.23 -10.68 7.80
N ILE A 397 -17.18 -10.11 7.21
CA ILE A 397 -16.03 -10.87 6.71
C ILE A 397 -15.40 -11.68 7.85
N ALA A 398 -15.13 -11.04 8.99
CA ALA A 398 -14.52 -11.69 10.14
C ALA A 398 -15.33 -12.86 10.68
N LEU A 399 -16.64 -12.66 10.88
CA LEU A 399 -17.55 -13.69 11.38
C LEU A 399 -17.68 -14.88 10.43
N ARG A 400 -17.86 -14.63 9.12
CA ARG A 400 -18.04 -15.66 8.09
C ARG A 400 -16.75 -16.40 7.80
N HIS A 401 -15.63 -15.68 7.81
CA HIS A 401 -14.33 -16.28 7.52
C HIS A 401 -13.92 -17.29 8.60
N HIS A 402 -14.14 -16.98 9.86
CA HIS A 402 -13.88 -17.92 10.97
C HIS A 402 -14.77 -19.17 10.91
N HIS A 403 -16.06 -19.00 10.57
CA HIS A 403 -17.01 -20.11 10.52
C HIS A 403 -16.62 -21.17 9.48
N HIS A 404 -16.21 -20.74 8.28
CA HIS A 404 -15.86 -21.62 7.17
C HIS A 404 -14.43 -22.17 7.19
N GLN A 405 -13.67 -21.94 8.24
CA GLN A 405 -12.37 -22.63 8.44
C GLN A 405 -12.55 -24.06 8.99
N TRP A 406 -13.74 -24.37 9.46
CA TRP A 406 -14.05 -25.65 10.12
C TRP A 406 -15.02 -26.52 9.32
N ASP A 407 -15.48 -26.04 8.17
CA ASP A 407 -16.24 -26.79 7.16
C ASP A 407 -15.30 -27.33 6.05
#